data_68d3974de41822bc82ff5e0999484f5f
#
_entry.id   68d3974de41822bc82ff5e0999484f5f
#
_cell.length_a   1.000
_cell.length_b   1.000
_cell.length_c   1.000
_cell.angle_alpha   90.00
_cell.angle_beta   90.00
_cell.angle_gamma   90.00
#
_symmetry.space_group_name_H-M   'P 1'
#
loop_
_entity.id
_entity.type
_entity.pdbx_description
1 polymer ?
#
loop_
_entity_poly.entity_id
_entity_poly.type
_entity_poly.pdbx_seq_one_letter_code
_entity_poly.pdbx_strand_id
1 'polypeptide(L)' 'MSEWISVKDRLPEPFVSVLIFVPSEPSPIFEAYYVSKGVFNATNIMHGDYGFLKVGDTVTHWMPMPDPPEVAR' A
#
# COMPACT_ATOMS: atom_id res chain seq x y z
N MET A 1 3.51 14.74 -8.54
CA MET A 1 2.21 14.77 -7.92
C MET A 1 1.68 13.39 -7.71
N SER A 2 1.20 13.11 -6.52
CA SER A 2 0.75 11.76 -6.26
C SER A 2 -0.74 11.65 -6.51
N GLU A 3 -1.12 10.53 -7.03
CA GLU A 3 -2.50 10.24 -7.27
C GLU A 3 -2.83 8.88 -6.69
N TRP A 4 -3.79 8.88 -5.81
CA TRP A 4 -4.26 7.64 -5.23
C TRP A 4 -5.20 6.94 -6.19
N ILE A 5 -5.03 5.64 -6.32
CA ILE A 5 -5.83 4.81 -7.20
C ILE A 5 -6.73 3.97 -6.34
N SER A 6 -8.04 3.99 -6.62
CA SER A 6 -8.97 3.16 -5.88
C SER A 6 -8.72 1.69 -6.20
N VAL A 7 -8.75 0.85 -5.16
CA VAL A 7 -8.62 -0.59 -5.39
C VAL A 7 -9.79 -1.13 -6.20
N LYS A 8 -10.87 -0.38 -6.27
CA LYS A 8 -12.01 -0.77 -7.12
C LYS A 8 -11.73 -0.53 -8.59
N ASP A 9 -10.82 0.38 -8.90
CA ASP A 9 -10.50 0.66 -10.28
C ASP A 9 -9.47 -0.29 -10.82
N ARG A 10 -8.42 -0.52 -10.07
CA ARG A 10 -7.42 -1.50 -10.46
C ARG A 10 -6.52 -1.79 -9.28
N LEU A 11 -5.75 -2.86 -9.40
CA LEU A 11 -4.81 -3.29 -8.40
C LEU A 11 -3.40 -3.20 -8.97
N PRO A 12 -2.40 -3.07 -8.08
CA PRO A 12 -1.02 -3.02 -8.55
C PRO A 12 -0.55 -4.41 -8.99
N GLU A 13 0.58 -4.42 -9.64
CA GLU A 13 1.23 -5.68 -9.96
C GLU A 13 1.69 -6.36 -8.68
N PRO A 14 1.60 -7.70 -8.64
CA PRO A 14 2.01 -8.40 -7.43
C PRO A 14 3.49 -8.21 -7.13
N PHE A 15 3.79 -8.15 -5.85
CA PHE A 15 5.16 -8.13 -5.33
C PHE A 15 5.94 -6.87 -5.69
N VAL A 16 5.26 -5.83 -6.09
CA VAL A 16 5.87 -4.53 -6.31
C VAL A 16 5.49 -3.63 -5.13
N SER A 17 6.47 -3.02 -4.50
CA SER A 17 6.21 -2.14 -3.37
C SER A 17 5.41 -0.93 -3.81
N VAL A 18 4.35 -0.66 -3.07
CA VAL A 18 3.49 0.50 -3.30
C VAL A 18 3.11 1.08 -1.96
N LEU A 19 2.53 2.26 -1.98
CA LEU A 19 1.90 2.81 -0.79
C LEU A 19 0.44 2.44 -0.79
N ILE A 20 -0.07 2.10 0.38
CA ILE A 20 -1.49 1.80 0.53
C ILE A 20 -2.10 2.73 1.56
N PHE A 21 -3.40 2.96 1.41
CA PHE A 21 -4.16 3.81 2.32
C PHE A 21 -5.13 2.94 3.10
N VAL A 22 -4.99 2.99 4.43
CA VAL A 22 -5.82 2.20 5.35
C VAL A 22 -6.51 3.18 6.27
N PRO A 23 -7.70 3.66 5.91
CA PRO A 23 -8.31 4.77 6.63
C PRO A 23 -8.64 4.50 8.10
N SER A 24 -8.73 3.25 8.49
CA SER A 24 -9.04 2.94 9.87
C SER A 24 -7.85 3.10 10.81
N GLU A 25 -6.66 3.33 10.30
CA GLU A 25 -5.47 3.41 11.12
C GLU A 25 -5.12 4.85 11.44
N PRO A 26 -4.56 5.11 12.64
CA PRO A 26 -4.12 6.47 12.95
C PRO A 26 -3.04 6.99 12.00
N SER A 27 -2.16 6.11 11.57
CA SER A 27 -1.18 6.43 10.54
C SER A 27 -1.57 5.63 9.31
N PRO A 28 -2.39 6.18 8.45
CA PRO A 28 -3.09 5.36 7.46
C PRO A 28 -2.30 4.98 6.22
N ILE A 29 -1.08 5.45 6.08
CA ILE A 29 -0.31 5.18 4.88
C ILE A 29 0.81 4.21 5.22
N PHE A 30 0.84 3.10 4.50
CA PHE A 30 1.83 2.06 4.72
C PHE A 30 2.48 1.69 3.41
N GLU A 31 3.71 1.20 3.49
CA GLU A 31 4.32 0.52 2.37
C GLU A 31 3.88 -0.93 2.37
N ALA A 32 3.51 -1.44 1.19
CA ALA A 32 3.02 -2.79 1.09
C ALA A 32 3.18 -3.28 -0.34
N TYR A 33 2.91 -4.55 -0.56
CA TYR A 33 2.82 -5.07 -1.92
C TYR A 33 1.60 -5.97 -2.02
N TYR A 34 1.07 -6.05 -3.23
CA TYR A 34 -0.09 -6.88 -3.48
C TYR A 34 0.37 -8.32 -3.65
N VAL A 35 -0.33 -9.24 -3.04
CA VAL A 35 0.03 -10.64 -3.16
C VAL A 35 -0.86 -11.31 -4.19
N SER A 36 -2.12 -11.51 -3.85
CA SER A 36 -3.09 -12.12 -4.75
C SER A 36 -4.43 -12.14 -4.03
N LYS A 37 -5.49 -12.36 -4.79
CA LYS A 37 -6.82 -12.59 -4.23
C LYS A 37 -7.26 -11.50 -3.27
N GLY A 38 -6.95 -10.28 -3.61
CA GLY A 38 -7.41 -9.17 -2.82
C GLY A 38 -6.68 -8.96 -1.52
N VAL A 39 -5.42 -9.34 -1.43
CA VAL A 39 -4.66 -9.23 -0.20
C VAL A 39 -3.36 -8.47 -0.45
N PHE A 40 -3.09 -7.49 0.40
CA PHE A 40 -1.79 -6.82 0.46
C PHE A 40 -1.02 -7.34 1.66
N ASN A 41 0.28 -7.39 1.52
CA ASN A 41 1.19 -7.68 2.62
C ASN A 41 1.94 -6.41 2.96
N ALA A 42 1.68 -5.88 4.15
CA ALA A 42 2.34 -4.67 4.60
C ALA A 42 3.70 -5.01 5.14
N THR A 43 4.70 -4.25 4.70
CA THR A 43 6.08 -4.59 4.99
C THR A 43 6.59 -3.97 6.26
N ASN A 44 5.84 -3.04 6.86
CA ASN A 44 6.36 -2.31 8.01
C ASN A 44 5.22 -1.93 8.92
N ILE A 45 4.65 -2.92 9.58
CA ILE A 45 3.54 -2.70 10.48
C ILE A 45 4.06 -2.71 11.91
N MET A 46 3.76 -1.64 12.60
CA MET A 46 4.23 -1.46 13.95
C MET A 46 3.51 -2.35 14.93
N HIS A 47 2.33 -2.80 14.60
CA HIS A 47 1.51 -3.52 15.55
C HIS A 47 1.53 -4.99 15.32
N GLY A 48 2.55 -5.48 14.78
CA GLY A 48 2.86 -6.87 14.90
C GLY A 48 2.03 -7.85 14.15
N ASP A 49 0.79 -7.84 14.12
CA ASP A 49 0.07 -9.01 13.65
C ASP A 49 -0.54 -8.92 12.29
N TYR A 50 -0.32 -7.81 11.62
CA TYR A 50 -1.11 -7.56 10.43
C TYR A 50 -0.26 -7.58 9.21
N GLY A 51 0.26 -8.75 8.90
CA GLY A 51 0.97 -8.88 7.65
C GLY A 51 0.06 -8.73 6.45
N PHE A 52 -1.18 -9.16 6.58
CA PHE A 52 -2.07 -9.25 5.43
C PHE A 52 -3.28 -8.36 5.62
N LEU A 53 -3.54 -7.52 4.62
CA LEU A 53 -4.65 -6.58 4.67
C LEU A 53 -5.51 -6.77 3.43
N LYS A 54 -6.82 -6.79 3.62
CA LYS A 54 -7.75 -7.05 2.53
C LYS A 54 -8.09 -5.77 1.79
N VAL A 55 -8.17 -5.88 0.48
CA VAL A 55 -8.61 -4.75 -0.32
C VAL A 55 -10.10 -4.51 -0.08
N GLY A 56 -10.48 -3.25 -0.19
CA GLY A 56 -11.87 -2.88 -0.08
C GLY A 56 -12.30 -2.60 1.33
N ASP A 57 -12.15 -3.56 2.21
CA ASP A 57 -12.54 -3.37 3.60
C ASP A 57 -11.49 -2.62 4.37
N THR A 58 -10.25 -2.95 4.16
CA THR A 58 -9.15 -2.36 4.92
C THR A 58 -8.37 -1.40 4.06
N VAL A 59 -7.93 -1.85 2.89
CA VAL A 59 -7.16 -1.02 1.97
C VAL A 59 -8.09 -0.49 0.91
N THR A 60 -8.21 0.83 0.85
CA THR A 60 -9.15 1.44 -0.11
C THR A 60 -8.44 2.02 -1.31
N HIS A 61 -7.19 2.42 -1.16
CA HIS A 61 -6.45 3.08 -2.24
C HIS A 61 -5.00 2.66 -2.18
N TRP A 62 -4.34 2.83 -3.30
CA TRP A 62 -2.90 2.59 -3.37
C TRP A 62 -2.30 3.56 -4.39
N MET A 63 -0.99 3.70 -4.34
CA MET A 63 -0.29 4.47 -5.36
C MET A 63 1.12 3.91 -5.49
N PRO A 64 1.74 4.07 -6.66
CA PRO A 64 3.12 3.64 -6.82
C PRO A 64 4.03 4.37 -5.85
N MET A 65 5.10 3.72 -5.47
CA MET A 65 6.10 4.40 -4.65
C MET A 65 6.66 5.58 -5.42
N PRO A 66 6.79 6.72 -4.76
CA PRO A 66 7.42 7.84 -5.44
C PRO A 66 8.89 7.56 -5.67
N ASP A 67 9.42 8.17 -6.71
CA ASP A 67 10.84 8.06 -6.95
C ASP A 67 11.61 8.68 -5.79
N PRO A 68 12.74 8.10 -5.41
CA PRO A 68 13.54 8.73 -4.38
C PRO A 68 14.11 10.05 -4.90
N PRO A 69 14.40 10.96 -4.00
CA PRO A 69 15.02 12.20 -4.43
C PRO A 69 16.39 11.91 -5.01
N GLU A 70 16.77 12.74 -5.94
CA GLU A 70 18.10 12.66 -6.47
C GLU A 70 19.06 13.14 -5.41
N VAL A 71 20.06 12.33 -5.10
CA VAL A 71 20.98 12.64 -4.05
C VAL A 71 22.33 12.91 -4.66
N ALA A 72 22.84 14.09 -4.43
CA ALA A 72 24.19 14.42 -4.83
C ALA A 72 25.17 13.69 -3.94
N ARG A 73 26.20 13.16 -4.49
CA ARG A 73 27.20 12.41 -3.75
C ARG A 73 28.50 13.13 -3.69
#